data_3d2fc525f09d1de5045d31fe2d466aa5
#
_entry.id   3d2fc525f09d1de5045d31fe2d466aa5
#
_cell.length_a   1.000
_cell.length_b   1.000
_cell.length_c   1.000
_cell.angle_alpha   90.00
_cell.angle_beta   90.00
_cell.angle_gamma   90.00
#
_symmetry.space_group_name_H-M   'P 1'
#
loop_
_entity.id
_entity.type
_entity.pdbx_description
1 polymer ?
#
loop_
_entity_poly.entity_id
_entity_poly.type
_entity_poly.pdbx_seq_one_letter_code
_entity_poly.pdbx_strand_id
1 'polypeptide(L)'
;MIRIAITGPESSGKSTLTKDLNKELKGTRFPEFARTYLEELNRAYTKNDLDLICDGHLAQFIQCEDEIQFVDTDFIVLKVWSQVKYHSSSSKITAAVEANYFDLHLPTQTVLFLIFL
;
A
#
# COMPACT_ATOMS: atom_id res chain seq x y z
N MET A 1 10.17 4.41 14.99
CA MET A 1 9.48 3.59 13.99
C MET A 1 9.40 4.34 12.67
N ILE A 2 9.76 3.66 11.60
CA ILE A 2 9.72 4.22 10.24
C ILE A 2 8.79 3.35 9.40
N ARG A 3 7.79 3.96 8.77
CA ARG A 3 6.86 3.28 7.88
C ARG A 3 7.08 3.77 6.45
N ILE A 4 7.39 2.85 5.57
CA ILE A 4 7.77 3.14 4.19
C ILE A 4 6.75 2.51 3.25
N ALA A 5 6.13 3.32 2.39
CA ALA A 5 5.26 2.82 1.33
C ALA A 5 6.11 2.54 0.09
N ILE A 6 6.01 1.34 -0.43
CA ILE A 6 6.60 0.97 -1.72
C ILE A 6 5.49 1.06 -2.76
N THR A 7 5.64 1.93 -3.73
CA THR A 7 4.63 2.18 -4.74
C THR A 7 5.13 1.82 -6.13
N GLY A 8 4.22 1.61 -7.05
CA GLY A 8 4.55 1.28 -8.43
C GLY A 8 3.48 0.38 -9.04
N PRO A 9 3.46 0.26 -10.37
CA PRO A 9 2.49 -0.59 -11.06
C PRO A 9 2.77 -2.07 -10.78
N GLU A 10 1.78 -2.91 -11.00
CA GLU A 10 1.97 -4.36 -10.97
C GLU A 10 3.02 -4.78 -12.00
N SER A 11 3.67 -5.90 -11.76
CA SER A 11 4.75 -6.41 -12.62
C SER A 11 5.99 -5.53 -12.67
N SER A 12 6.13 -4.55 -11.79
CA SER A 12 7.32 -3.70 -11.70
C SER A 12 8.39 -4.25 -10.74
N GLY A 13 8.16 -5.43 -10.15
CA GLY A 13 9.06 -5.99 -9.15
C GLY A 13 8.82 -5.46 -7.74
N LYS A 14 7.74 -4.76 -7.50
CA LYS A 14 7.42 -4.13 -6.22
C LYS A 14 7.46 -5.10 -5.05
N SER A 15 6.79 -6.25 -5.14
CA SER A 15 6.77 -7.26 -4.09
C SER A 15 8.14 -7.89 -3.84
N THR A 16 8.88 -8.17 -4.91
CA THR A 16 10.23 -8.72 -4.81
C THR A 16 11.18 -7.76 -4.11
N LEU A 17 11.14 -6.48 -4.49
CA LEU A 17 11.96 -5.45 -3.87
C LEU A 17 11.60 -5.24 -2.40
N THR A 18 10.32 -5.27 -2.08
CA THR A 18 9.85 -5.14 -0.69
C THR A 18 10.40 -6.28 0.16
N LYS A 19 10.38 -7.51 -0.35
CA LYS A 19 10.96 -8.67 0.33
C LYS A 19 12.46 -8.50 0.54
N ASP A 20 13.18 -8.08 -0.48
CA ASP A 20 14.63 -7.91 -0.41
C ASP A 20 15.01 -6.82 0.59
N LEU A 21 14.34 -5.68 0.57
CA LEU A 21 14.56 -4.60 1.53
C LEU A 21 14.27 -5.06 2.95
N ASN A 22 13.18 -5.80 3.16
CA ASN A 22 12.83 -6.31 4.48
C ASN A 22 13.89 -7.26 5.01
N LYS A 23 14.42 -8.13 4.14
CA LYS A 23 15.48 -9.08 4.50
C LYS A 23 16.74 -8.34 4.92
N GLU A 24 17.16 -7.31 4.18
CA GLU A 24 18.37 -6.54 4.46
C GLU A 24 18.23 -5.68 5.72
N LEU A 25 17.08 -5.05 5.91
CA LEU A 25 16.85 -4.08 6.98
C LEU A 25 16.13 -4.67 8.20
N LYS A 26 15.73 -5.94 8.12
CA LYS A 26 15.08 -6.69 9.21
C LYS A 26 13.81 -5.98 9.74
N GLY A 27 12.99 -5.48 8.81
CA GLY A 27 11.71 -4.89 9.15
C GLY A 27 10.56 -5.87 9.04
N THR A 28 9.34 -5.36 9.09
CA THR A 28 8.12 -6.11 8.83
C THR A 28 7.53 -5.69 7.50
N ARG A 29 7.14 -6.66 6.68
CA ARG A 29 6.54 -6.43 5.37
C ARG A 29 5.04 -6.65 5.43
N PHE A 30 4.30 -5.72 4.84
CA PHE A 30 2.85 -5.81 4.68
C PHE A 30 2.52 -5.86 3.19
N PRO A 31 2.06 -7.01 2.67
CA PRO A 31 1.70 -7.12 1.25
C PRO A 31 0.45 -6.32 0.91
N GLU A 32 0.23 -6.07 -0.37
CA GLU A 32 -0.93 -5.31 -0.84
C GLU A 32 -2.24 -6.02 -0.50
N PHE A 33 -3.01 -5.41 0.38
CA PHE A 33 -4.28 -5.97 0.85
C PHE A 33 -5.32 -6.09 -0.27
N ALA A 34 -5.37 -5.10 -1.17
CA ALA A 34 -6.33 -5.06 -2.26
C ALA A 34 -6.27 -6.30 -3.15
N ARG A 35 -5.08 -6.80 -3.43
CA ARG A 35 -4.91 -7.98 -4.28
C ARG A 35 -5.62 -9.19 -3.69
N THR A 36 -5.34 -9.51 -2.43
CA THR A 36 -5.96 -10.64 -1.74
C THR A 36 -7.46 -10.46 -1.62
N TYR A 37 -7.90 -9.26 -1.26
CA TYR A 37 -9.31 -8.94 -1.15
C TYR A 37 -10.07 -9.22 -2.44
N LEU A 38 -9.54 -8.73 -3.58
CA LEU A 38 -10.20 -8.88 -4.88
C LEU A 38 -10.15 -10.33 -5.38
N GLU A 39 -9.07 -11.06 -5.10
CA GLU A 39 -8.95 -12.47 -5.48
C GLU A 39 -9.98 -13.33 -4.74
N GLU A 40 -10.31 -13.00 -3.51
CA GLU A 40 -11.28 -13.73 -2.70
C GLU A 40 -12.73 -13.27 -2.93
N LEU A 41 -12.92 -12.19 -3.65
CA LEU A 41 -14.25 -11.64 -3.91
C LEU A 41 -14.93 -12.39 -5.07
N ASN A 42 -16.04 -13.07 -4.79
CA ASN A 42 -16.75 -13.88 -5.79
C ASN A 42 -17.81 -13.08 -6.57
N ARG A 43 -17.58 -11.79 -6.76
CA ARG A 43 -18.46 -10.89 -7.51
C ARG A 43 -17.65 -9.69 -8.01
N ALA A 44 -18.26 -8.85 -8.86
CA ALA A 44 -17.65 -7.60 -9.25
C ALA A 44 -17.56 -6.66 -8.03
N TYR A 45 -16.45 -5.93 -7.91
CA TYR A 45 -16.29 -5.00 -6.79
C TYR A 45 -17.15 -3.74 -7.01
N THR A 46 -17.53 -3.12 -5.90
CA THR A 46 -18.32 -1.89 -5.86
C THR A 46 -17.49 -0.78 -5.18
N LYS A 47 -18.02 0.44 -5.19
CA LYS A 47 -17.39 1.56 -4.48
C LYS A 47 -17.18 1.26 -2.99
N ASN A 48 -18.15 0.58 -2.35
CA ASN A 48 -18.03 0.20 -0.95
C ASN A 48 -16.86 -0.76 -0.70
N ASP A 49 -16.54 -1.60 -1.66
CA ASP A 49 -15.39 -2.51 -1.53
C ASP A 49 -14.07 -1.73 -1.39
N LEU A 50 -13.97 -0.55 -2.01
CA LEU A 50 -12.77 0.29 -1.84
C LEU A 50 -12.63 0.79 -0.40
N ASP A 51 -13.74 1.07 0.28
CA ASP A 51 -13.72 1.43 1.70
C ASP A 51 -13.28 0.25 2.57
N LEU A 52 -13.74 -0.96 2.26
CA LEU A 52 -13.35 -2.17 2.96
C LEU A 52 -11.87 -2.50 2.73
N ILE A 53 -11.38 -2.26 1.52
CA ILE A 53 -9.95 -2.38 1.21
C ILE A 53 -9.14 -1.37 2.02
N CYS A 54 -9.62 -0.14 2.13
CA CYS A 54 -8.99 0.90 2.94
C CYS A 54 -8.88 0.45 4.40
N ASP A 55 -9.95 -0.03 4.98
CA ASP A 55 -9.98 -0.52 6.36
C ASP A 55 -9.01 -1.68 6.57
N GLY A 56 -9.03 -2.66 5.68
CA GLY A 56 -8.16 -3.83 5.78
C GLY A 56 -6.69 -3.49 5.62
N HIS A 57 -6.37 -2.60 4.69
CA HIS A 57 -5.00 -2.14 4.49
C HIS A 57 -4.46 -1.44 5.73
N LEU A 58 -5.25 -0.53 6.31
CA LEU A 58 -4.87 0.16 7.53
C LEU A 58 -4.71 -0.80 8.71
N ALA A 59 -5.63 -1.75 8.85
CA ALA A 59 -5.62 -2.72 9.95
C ALA A 59 -4.36 -3.58 9.96
N GLN A 60 -3.74 -3.83 8.81
CA GLN A 60 -2.53 -4.62 8.72
C GLN A 60 -1.36 -4.01 9.49
N PHE A 61 -1.21 -2.70 9.47
CA PHE A 61 0.01 -2.08 10.00
C PHE A 61 -0.20 -1.09 11.15
N ILE A 62 -1.43 -0.61 11.38
CA ILE A 62 -1.65 0.50 12.32
C ILE A 62 -1.21 0.17 13.75
N GLN A 63 -1.30 -1.09 14.16
CA GLN A 63 -0.93 -1.54 15.50
C GLN A 63 0.46 -2.18 15.54
N CYS A 64 1.16 -2.24 14.42
CA CYS A 64 2.51 -2.78 14.39
C CYS A 64 3.48 -1.74 14.95
N GLU A 65 4.35 -2.18 15.87
CA GLU A 65 5.34 -1.32 16.55
C GLU A 65 6.78 -1.63 16.11
N ASP A 66 6.98 -2.46 15.11
CA ASP A 66 8.32 -2.77 14.62
C ASP A 66 9.00 -1.50 14.11
N GLU A 67 10.32 -1.42 14.28
CA GLU A 67 11.08 -0.22 13.96
C GLU A 67 10.98 0.18 12.50
N ILE A 68 10.98 -0.80 11.59
CA ILE A 68 10.89 -0.56 10.16
C ILE A 68 9.74 -1.37 9.59
N GLN A 69 8.85 -0.69 8.87
CA GLN A 69 7.69 -1.31 8.25
C GLN A 69 7.69 -0.99 6.76
N PHE A 70 7.60 -2.02 5.94
CA PHE A 70 7.48 -1.90 4.49
C PHE A 70 6.06 -2.24 4.10
N VAL A 71 5.32 -1.27 3.59
CA VAL A 71 3.93 -1.43 3.19
C VAL A 71 3.86 -1.38 1.66
N ASP A 72 3.34 -2.43 1.07
CA ASP A 72 3.16 -2.51 -0.37
C ASP A 72 1.90 -1.72 -0.75
N THR A 73 2.11 -0.56 -1.36
CA THR A 73 1.07 0.40 -1.75
C THR A 73 0.69 1.38 -0.62
N ASP A 74 0.20 2.54 -1.01
CA ASP A 74 -0.30 3.57 -0.11
C ASP A 74 -1.79 3.85 -0.35
N PHE A 75 -2.35 4.81 0.40
CA PHE A 75 -3.76 5.18 0.27
C PHE A 75 -4.01 6.14 -0.90
N ILE A 76 -2.97 6.77 -1.44
CA ILE A 76 -3.09 7.66 -2.60
C ILE A 76 -3.54 6.86 -3.83
N VAL A 77 -2.97 5.67 -4.01
CA VAL A 77 -3.36 4.75 -5.10
C VAL A 77 -4.85 4.42 -5.01
N LEU A 78 -5.34 4.15 -3.80
CA LEU A 78 -6.76 3.83 -3.59
C LEU A 78 -7.65 5.04 -3.88
N LYS A 79 -7.21 6.23 -3.50
CA LYS A 79 -7.92 7.47 -3.80
C LYS A 79 -8.01 7.73 -5.31
N VAL A 80 -6.90 7.57 -6.02
CA VAL A 80 -6.85 7.73 -7.48
C VAL A 80 -7.78 6.70 -8.15
N TRP A 81 -7.75 5.47 -7.71
CA TRP A 81 -8.64 4.41 -8.21
C TRP A 81 -10.11 4.81 -8.05
N SER A 82 -10.49 5.28 -6.86
CA SER A 82 -11.85 5.72 -6.59
C SER A 82 -12.27 6.91 -7.47
N GLN A 83 -11.38 7.89 -7.65
CA GLN A 83 -11.64 9.04 -8.50
C GLN A 83 -11.81 8.65 -9.97
N VAL A 84 -10.96 7.78 -10.48
CA VAL A 84 -11.01 7.35 -11.89
C VAL A 84 -12.26 6.50 -12.15
N LYS A 85 -12.58 5.56 -11.27
CA LYS A 85 -13.69 4.62 -11.47
C LYS A 85 -15.04 5.22 -11.15
N TYR A 86 -15.14 5.99 -10.06
CA TYR A 86 -16.42 6.49 -9.50
C TYR A 86 -16.54 8.00 -9.47
N HIS A 87 -15.52 8.72 -9.96
CA HIS A 87 -15.47 10.18 -10.01
C HIS A 87 -15.55 10.86 -8.62
N SER A 88 -15.33 10.10 -7.58
CA SER A 88 -15.31 10.62 -6.20
C SER A 88 -14.58 9.64 -5.28
N SER A 89 -14.08 10.13 -4.16
CA SER A 89 -13.54 9.31 -3.08
C SER A 89 -14.36 9.47 -1.82
N SER A 90 -14.51 8.40 -1.04
CA SER A 90 -15.19 8.47 0.25
C SER A 90 -14.39 9.33 1.24
N SER A 91 -15.09 9.81 2.28
CA SER A 91 -14.44 10.51 3.39
C SER A 91 -13.42 9.61 4.11
N LYS A 92 -13.67 8.32 4.18
CA LYS A 92 -12.78 7.32 4.78
C LYS A 92 -11.43 7.27 4.05
N ILE A 93 -11.45 7.14 2.72
CA ILE A 93 -10.24 7.09 1.90
C ILE A 93 -9.50 8.43 1.97
N THR A 94 -10.22 9.54 1.86
CA THR A 94 -9.64 10.87 1.96
C THR A 94 -8.96 11.08 3.31
N ALA A 95 -9.61 10.66 4.40
CA ALA A 95 -9.05 10.76 5.74
C ALA A 95 -7.77 9.92 5.89
N ALA A 96 -7.73 8.72 5.29
CA ALA A 96 -6.55 7.87 5.33
C ALA A 96 -5.35 8.51 4.62
N VAL A 97 -5.58 9.19 3.49
CA VAL A 97 -4.54 9.94 2.77
C VAL A 97 -4.05 11.10 3.62
N GLU A 98 -4.95 11.89 4.19
CA GLU A 98 -4.63 13.08 4.97
C GLU A 98 -3.94 12.75 6.30
N ALA A 99 -4.19 11.57 6.87
CA ALA A 99 -3.54 11.14 8.11
C ALA A 99 -2.02 10.95 7.96
N ASN A 100 -1.55 10.76 6.74
CA ASN A 100 -0.13 10.65 6.41
C ASN A 100 0.58 9.59 7.27
N TYR A 101 0.17 8.33 7.11
CA TYR A 101 0.72 7.21 7.88
C TYR A 101 2.16 6.85 7.53
N PHE A 102 2.67 7.33 6.40
CA PHE A 102 3.97 6.93 5.88
C PHE A 102 5.02 8.03 6.05
N ASP A 103 6.19 7.64 6.53
CA ASP A 103 7.33 8.53 6.64
C ASP A 103 8.01 8.75 5.29
N LEU A 104 8.01 7.72 4.46
CA LEU A 104 8.61 7.75 3.13
C LEU A 104 7.71 7.06 2.11
N HIS A 105 7.75 7.54 0.87
CA HIS A 105 7.13 6.91 -0.28
C HIS A 105 8.22 6.62 -1.29
N LEU A 106 8.48 5.33 -1.56
CA LEU A 106 9.52 4.92 -2.51
C LEU A 106 8.86 4.28 -3.73
N PRO A 107 8.87 4.95 -4.89
CA PRO A 107 8.46 4.32 -6.14
C PRO A 107 9.41 3.18 -6.48
N THR A 108 8.89 2.12 -7.07
CA THR A 108 9.69 0.93 -7.43
C THR A 108 10.93 1.28 -8.23
N GLN A 109 10.82 2.19 -9.18
CA GLN A 109 11.95 2.62 -10.01
C GLN A 109 13.05 3.29 -9.18
N THR A 110 12.67 4.09 -8.18
CA THR A 110 13.62 4.73 -7.27
C THR A 110 14.37 3.69 -6.44
N VAL A 111 13.65 2.69 -5.94
CA VAL A 111 14.23 1.60 -5.17
C VAL A 111 15.22 0.80 -6.01
N LEU A 112 14.87 0.47 -7.26
CA LEU A 112 15.77 -0.21 -8.19
C LEU A 112 17.04 0.60 -8.43
N PHE A 113 16.91 1.90 -8.65
CA PHE A 113 18.05 2.77 -8.85
C PHE A 113 19.00 2.76 -7.65
N LEU A 114 18.46 2.84 -6.44
CA LEU A 114 19.26 2.82 -5.21
C LEU A 114 19.99 1.49 -5.01
N ILE A 115 19.37 0.37 -5.38
CA ILE A 115 19.98 -0.95 -5.27
C ILE A 115 21.18 -1.11 -6.21
N PHE A 116 21.12 -0.51 -7.40
CA PHE A 116 22.17 -0.61 -8.41
C PHE A 116 23.25 0.47 -8.31
N LEU A 117 23.13 1.38 -7.36
CA LEU A 117 24.20 2.32 -7.05
C LEU A 117 25.31 1.67 -6.22
#